data_8c3d219c582306b27b023f8da9611cb6
#
_entry.id   8c3d219c582306b27b023f8da9611cb6
#
_cell.length_a   1.000
_cell.length_b   1.000
_cell.length_c   1.000
_cell.angle_alpha   90.00
_cell.angle_beta   90.00
_cell.angle_gamma   90.00
#
_symmetry.space_group_name_H-M   'P 1'
#
loop_
_entity.id
_entity.type
_entity.pdbx_description
1 polymer ?
#
loop_
_entity_poly.entity_id
_entity_poly.type
_entity_poly.pdbx_seq_one_letter_code
_entity_poly.pdbx_strand_id
1 'polypeptide(L)'
;MLKDITLGQYIPGNSVVHRLDPRTKILLMIAYIVAVFIVKRIEMFIPVILFTVLITVLAKVPANYMLKALKPMRLLLPLMFVMNLFLVKTGKMIVDWWIIRIYADGLTNAVFVVLRLATLVCGTSLLTLTTTPIALTDGLEKLLSPLKIIKFPAHELTMMMTVALRFIPTLIEEADKITKAQLARGADFESGNVFKRAKSMLPILIPLFVNSFRRADELAMAMESRCYHGGEGRTRMRVLKFHMGDLAAVIIFAAFIAAVALAQKFLPAVKLF
;
A
#
# COMPACT_ATOMS: atom_id res chain seq x y z
N MET A 1 -13.62 19.80 1.16
CA MET A 1 -13.67 18.33 1.00
C MET A 1 -12.50 17.74 0.20
N LEU A 2 -11.82 18.47 -0.70
CA LEU A 2 -10.68 17.93 -1.48
C LEU A 2 -9.31 18.10 -0.81
N LYS A 3 -9.21 18.82 0.31
CA LYS A 3 -7.93 19.10 0.99
C LYS A 3 -7.30 17.92 1.73
N ASP A 4 -8.04 16.84 1.94
CA ASP A 4 -7.58 15.65 2.69
C ASP A 4 -7.05 14.53 1.78
N ILE A 5 -6.96 14.78 0.46
CA ILE A 5 -6.33 13.82 -0.46
C ILE A 5 -4.82 14.03 -0.37
N THR A 6 -4.21 13.51 0.69
CA THR A 6 -2.76 13.39 0.75
C THR A 6 -2.31 12.34 -0.26
N LEU A 7 -1.74 12.80 -1.36
CA LEU A 7 -1.08 11.95 -2.36
C LEU A 7 0.11 11.23 -1.71
N GLY A 8 -0.15 10.01 -1.22
CA GLY A 8 0.82 9.17 -0.55
C GLY A 8 1.05 9.61 0.90
N GLN A 9 0.88 8.70 1.84
CA GLN A 9 1.13 8.94 3.27
C GLN A 9 2.64 8.95 3.57
N TYR A 10 3.49 9.41 2.64
CA TYR A 10 4.93 9.46 2.84
C TYR A 10 5.30 10.44 3.95
N ILE A 11 6.08 9.95 4.91
CA ILE A 11 6.65 10.77 5.99
C ILE A 11 8.11 11.04 5.64
N PRO A 12 8.50 12.30 5.39
CA PRO A 12 9.90 12.62 5.13
C PRO A 12 10.76 12.28 6.36
N GLY A 13 11.78 11.47 6.15
CA GLY A 13 12.68 11.02 7.22
C GLY A 13 14.04 10.57 6.68
N ASN A 14 15.07 10.60 7.56
CA ASN A 14 16.42 10.22 7.25
C ASN A 14 16.85 8.94 7.95
N SER A 15 15.95 7.97 8.12
CA SER A 15 16.28 6.69 8.74
C SER A 15 16.98 5.74 7.75
N VAL A 16 17.58 4.69 8.30
CA VAL A 16 18.21 3.61 7.49
C VAL A 16 17.21 3.04 6.49
N VAL A 17 15.95 2.81 6.92
CA VAL A 17 14.89 2.27 6.07
C VAL A 17 14.51 3.24 4.94
N HIS A 18 14.51 4.57 5.18
CA HIS A 18 14.22 5.56 4.14
C HIS A 18 15.28 5.56 3.03
N ARG A 19 16.55 5.31 3.37
CA ARG A 19 17.70 5.34 2.45
C ARG A 19 17.84 4.08 1.58
N LEU A 20 17.10 3.01 1.88
CA LEU A 20 17.11 1.78 1.07
C LEU A 20 16.58 2.04 -0.34
N ASP A 21 17.14 1.31 -1.31
CA ASP A 21 16.67 1.34 -2.71
C ASP A 21 15.19 0.91 -2.80
N PRO A 22 14.35 1.64 -3.53
CA PRO A 22 12.93 1.30 -3.71
C PRO A 22 12.69 -0.12 -4.23
N ARG A 23 13.58 -0.66 -5.06
CA ARG A 23 13.50 -2.05 -5.56
C ARG A 23 13.61 -3.04 -4.42
N THR A 24 14.61 -2.85 -3.56
CA THR A 24 14.83 -3.69 -2.38
C THR A 24 13.62 -3.64 -1.46
N LYS A 25 13.05 -2.47 -1.22
CA LYS A 25 11.85 -2.33 -0.39
C LYS A 25 10.63 -3.06 -0.97
N ILE A 26 10.41 -2.96 -2.28
CA ILE A 26 9.31 -3.68 -2.95
C ILE A 26 9.50 -5.19 -2.82
N LEU A 27 10.71 -5.70 -3.09
CA LEU A 27 11.00 -7.13 -2.98
C LEU A 27 10.87 -7.63 -1.54
N LEU A 28 11.41 -6.90 -0.56
CA LEU A 28 11.29 -7.23 0.85
C LEU A 28 9.82 -7.21 1.31
N MET A 29 9.03 -6.29 0.76
CA MET A 29 7.60 -6.22 1.03
C MET A 29 6.85 -7.45 0.50
N ILE A 30 7.12 -7.86 -0.73
CA ILE A 30 6.53 -9.08 -1.30
C ILE A 30 6.96 -10.29 -0.48
N ALA A 31 8.25 -10.39 -0.15
CA ALA A 31 8.76 -11.47 0.68
C ALA A 31 8.15 -11.47 2.09
N TYR A 32 7.87 -10.28 2.67
CA TYR A 32 7.18 -10.16 3.95
C TYR A 32 5.73 -10.67 3.88
N ILE A 33 4.99 -10.32 2.83
CA ILE A 33 3.64 -10.85 2.62
C ILE A 33 3.69 -12.38 2.56
N VAL A 34 4.58 -12.94 1.75
CA VAL A 34 4.76 -14.39 1.63
C VAL A 34 5.13 -15.01 2.99
N ALA A 35 6.05 -14.40 3.74
CA ALA A 35 6.45 -14.88 5.06
C ALA A 35 5.26 -14.94 6.03
N VAL A 36 4.42 -13.90 6.08
CA VAL A 36 3.22 -13.88 6.94
C VAL A 36 2.21 -14.96 6.54
N PHE A 37 2.10 -15.30 5.24
CA PHE A 37 1.24 -16.39 4.79
C PHE A 37 1.82 -17.79 5.11
N ILE A 38 3.14 -17.94 5.16
CA ILE A 38 3.80 -19.19 5.55
C ILE A 38 3.58 -19.50 7.03
N VAL A 39 3.36 -18.48 7.87
CA VAL A 39 3.07 -18.67 9.30
C VAL A 39 1.75 -19.41 9.48
N LYS A 40 1.83 -20.59 10.10
CA LYS A 40 0.68 -21.48 10.37
C LYS A 40 0.27 -21.53 11.84
N ARG A 41 1.11 -21.00 12.76
CA ARG A 41 0.89 -21.08 14.20
C ARG A 41 0.78 -19.68 14.80
N ILE A 42 -0.10 -19.51 15.78
CA ILE A 42 -0.36 -18.22 16.43
C ILE A 42 0.89 -17.68 17.16
N GLU A 43 1.66 -18.59 17.76
CA GLU A 43 2.89 -18.26 18.52
C GLU A 43 3.94 -17.61 17.63
N MET A 44 3.99 -17.98 16.35
CA MET A 44 4.94 -17.43 15.38
C MET A 44 4.60 -16.01 14.95
N PHE A 45 3.43 -15.47 15.33
CA PHE A 45 3.16 -14.05 15.15
C PHE A 45 3.92 -13.17 16.13
N ILE A 46 4.36 -13.69 17.29
CA ILE A 46 5.15 -12.93 18.25
C ILE A 46 6.46 -12.42 17.61
N PRO A 47 7.35 -13.27 17.05
CA PRO A 47 8.54 -12.81 16.38
C PRO A 47 8.24 -11.94 15.13
N VAL A 48 7.16 -12.20 14.39
CA VAL A 48 6.79 -11.39 13.23
C VAL A 48 6.34 -9.98 13.64
N ILE A 49 5.54 -9.86 14.68
CA ILE A 49 5.13 -8.57 15.24
C ILE A 49 6.34 -7.83 15.80
N LEU A 50 7.20 -8.51 16.56
CA LEU A 50 8.42 -7.92 17.11
C LEU A 50 9.32 -7.37 15.99
N PHE A 51 9.50 -8.13 14.93
CA PHE A 51 10.26 -7.70 13.75
C PHE A 51 9.62 -6.48 13.07
N THR A 52 8.29 -6.48 12.89
CA THR A 52 7.56 -5.35 12.31
C THR A 52 7.71 -4.09 13.17
N VAL A 53 7.61 -4.23 14.50
CA VAL A 53 7.84 -3.15 15.46
C VAL A 53 9.28 -2.66 15.38
N LEU A 54 10.27 -3.56 15.33
CA LEU A 54 11.69 -3.21 15.19
C LEU A 54 11.92 -2.38 13.92
N ILE A 55 11.40 -2.81 12.78
CA ILE A 55 11.54 -2.04 11.53
C ILE A 55 10.85 -0.68 11.64
N THR A 56 9.69 -0.61 12.29
CA THR A 56 8.97 0.66 12.51
C THR A 56 9.80 1.63 13.34
N VAL A 57 10.44 1.16 14.40
CA VAL A 57 11.35 1.96 15.24
C VAL A 57 12.59 2.39 14.44
N LEU A 58 13.22 1.48 13.69
CA LEU A 58 14.36 1.78 12.81
C LEU A 58 13.98 2.77 11.71
N ALA A 59 12.76 2.71 11.22
CA ALA A 59 12.20 3.67 10.26
C ALA A 59 11.94 5.05 10.88
N LYS A 60 11.97 5.18 12.21
CA LYS A 60 11.61 6.39 12.96
C LYS A 60 10.19 6.89 12.62
N VAL A 61 9.28 5.95 12.33
CA VAL A 61 7.88 6.26 12.05
C VAL A 61 7.13 6.30 13.38
N PRO A 62 6.41 7.40 13.70
CA PRO A 62 5.61 7.47 14.92
C PRO A 62 4.54 6.39 14.97
N ALA A 63 4.37 5.72 16.10
CA ALA A 63 3.40 4.64 16.30
C ALA A 63 1.96 5.06 15.93
N ASN A 64 1.61 6.33 16.10
CA ASN A 64 0.31 6.88 15.71
C ASN A 64 -0.02 6.67 14.22
N TYR A 65 0.96 6.67 13.33
CA TYR A 65 0.73 6.42 11.90
C TYR A 65 0.46 4.94 11.63
N MET A 66 1.09 4.03 12.38
CA MET A 66 0.78 2.60 12.32
C MET A 66 -0.64 2.31 12.80
N LEU A 67 -1.07 2.95 13.90
CA LEU A 67 -2.44 2.83 14.40
C LEU A 67 -3.46 3.45 13.40
N LYS A 68 -3.10 4.57 12.76
CA LYS A 68 -3.92 5.15 11.70
C LYS A 68 -4.05 4.24 10.48
N ALA A 69 -3.02 3.46 10.16
CA ALA A 69 -3.08 2.49 9.06
C ALA A 69 -4.10 1.36 9.33
N LEU A 70 -4.35 1.01 10.59
CA LEU A 70 -5.40 0.06 10.98
C LEU A 70 -6.81 0.66 10.99
N LYS A 71 -6.93 2.00 10.96
CA LYS A 71 -8.24 2.69 11.04
C LYS A 71 -9.23 2.26 9.94
N PRO A 72 -8.85 2.07 8.66
CA PRO A 72 -9.77 1.56 7.64
C PRO A 72 -10.27 0.15 7.95
N MET A 73 -9.46 -0.66 8.66
CA MET A 73 -9.78 -2.03 9.04
C MET A 73 -10.64 -2.15 10.31
N ARG A 74 -11.01 -1.01 10.94
CA ARG A 74 -11.76 -0.98 12.21
C ARG A 74 -13.08 -1.75 12.17
N LEU A 75 -13.72 -1.81 11.01
CA LEU A 75 -14.95 -2.59 10.82
C LEU A 75 -14.64 -4.03 10.38
N LEU A 76 -13.63 -4.20 9.54
CA LEU A 76 -13.30 -5.50 8.94
C LEU A 76 -12.68 -6.46 9.97
N LEU A 77 -11.77 -5.99 10.83
CA LEU A 77 -11.12 -6.86 11.82
C LEU A 77 -12.13 -7.48 12.83
N PRO A 78 -13.04 -6.71 13.46
CA PRO A 78 -14.06 -7.31 14.32
C PRO A 78 -15.03 -8.22 13.56
N LEU A 79 -15.39 -7.86 12.31
CA LEU A 79 -16.24 -8.69 11.48
C LEU A 79 -15.58 -10.05 11.19
N MET A 80 -14.31 -10.05 10.81
CA MET A 80 -13.54 -11.28 10.57
C MET A 80 -13.36 -12.10 11.84
N PHE A 81 -13.15 -11.44 12.99
CA PHE A 81 -13.08 -12.10 14.28
C PHE A 81 -14.39 -12.85 14.60
N VAL A 82 -15.52 -12.15 14.52
CA VAL A 82 -16.84 -12.71 14.79
C VAL A 82 -17.17 -13.84 13.82
N MET A 83 -16.94 -13.62 12.52
CA MET A 83 -17.20 -14.66 11.52
C MET A 83 -16.40 -15.92 11.79
N ASN A 84 -15.08 -15.83 12.01
CA ASN A 84 -14.25 -17.02 12.28
C ASN A 84 -14.63 -17.70 13.61
N LEU A 85 -15.04 -16.93 14.62
CA LEU A 85 -15.47 -17.45 15.92
C LEU A 85 -16.69 -18.38 15.78
N PHE A 86 -17.64 -18.05 14.88
CA PHE A 86 -18.88 -18.80 14.71
C PHE A 86 -18.83 -19.83 13.56
N LEU A 87 -18.02 -19.58 12.51
CA LEU A 87 -17.91 -20.50 11.37
C LEU A 87 -17.11 -21.77 11.71
N VAL A 88 -16.06 -21.64 12.53
CA VAL A 88 -15.20 -22.77 12.87
C VAL A 88 -15.79 -23.49 14.07
N LYS A 89 -16.33 -24.68 13.80
CA LYS A 89 -17.04 -25.53 14.80
C LYS A 89 -16.23 -26.79 15.14
N THR A 90 -14.90 -26.65 15.25
CA THR A 90 -13.98 -27.73 15.59
C THR A 90 -13.31 -27.50 16.96
N GLY A 91 -12.85 -28.57 17.59
CA GLY A 91 -12.17 -28.53 18.90
C GLY A 91 -13.09 -28.66 20.09
N LYS A 92 -12.54 -28.44 21.29
CA LYS A 92 -13.30 -28.47 22.55
C LYS A 92 -14.29 -27.32 22.61
N MET A 93 -15.50 -27.58 23.06
CA MET A 93 -16.51 -26.57 23.31
C MET A 93 -16.14 -25.80 24.58
N ILE A 94 -15.98 -24.46 24.49
CA ILE A 94 -15.65 -23.59 25.63
C ILE A 94 -16.93 -22.99 26.23
N VAL A 95 -17.88 -22.58 25.37
CA VAL A 95 -19.14 -21.99 25.82
C VAL A 95 -20.30 -22.62 25.07
N ASP A 96 -21.26 -23.16 25.81
CA ASP A 96 -22.55 -23.65 25.29
C ASP A 96 -23.67 -22.86 25.93
N TRP A 97 -24.11 -21.78 25.27
CA TRP A 97 -25.24 -20.99 25.73
C TRP A 97 -26.29 -20.93 24.62
N TRP A 98 -27.24 -21.87 24.71
CA TRP A 98 -28.43 -22.06 23.89
C TRP A 98 -28.30 -21.79 22.38
N ILE A 99 -27.93 -20.60 21.93
CA ILE A 99 -27.74 -20.24 20.53
C ILE A 99 -26.26 -20.02 20.18
N ILE A 100 -25.42 -19.68 21.14
CA ILE A 100 -24.02 -19.27 20.95
C ILE A 100 -23.11 -20.43 21.41
N ARG A 101 -22.52 -21.14 20.44
CA ARG A 101 -21.54 -22.20 20.69
C ARG A 101 -20.17 -21.75 20.24
N ILE A 102 -19.27 -21.59 21.19
CA ILE A 102 -17.88 -21.14 20.91
C ILE A 102 -16.97 -22.33 21.13
N TYR A 103 -16.20 -22.63 20.09
CA TYR A 103 -15.19 -23.70 20.07
C TYR A 103 -13.79 -23.13 20.25
N ALA A 104 -12.89 -23.90 20.87
CA ALA A 104 -11.50 -23.49 21.12
C ALA A 104 -10.76 -23.17 19.80
N ASP A 105 -10.92 -24.03 18.79
CA ASP A 105 -10.30 -23.81 17.49
C ASP A 105 -10.89 -22.59 16.78
N GLY A 106 -12.17 -22.28 16.99
CA GLY A 106 -12.83 -21.09 16.48
C GLY A 106 -12.20 -19.80 17.04
N LEU A 107 -11.94 -19.77 18.35
CA LEU A 107 -11.31 -18.64 19.03
C LEU A 107 -9.85 -18.47 18.57
N THR A 108 -9.07 -19.55 18.53
CA THR A 108 -7.68 -19.50 18.10
C THR A 108 -7.56 -19.07 16.64
N ASN A 109 -8.45 -19.58 15.77
CA ASN A 109 -8.46 -19.19 14.35
C ASN A 109 -8.93 -17.74 14.15
N ALA A 110 -9.91 -17.27 14.91
CA ALA A 110 -10.36 -15.88 14.87
C ALA A 110 -9.21 -14.92 15.24
N VAL A 111 -8.49 -15.17 16.34
CA VAL A 111 -7.32 -14.38 16.73
C VAL A 111 -6.21 -14.47 15.68
N PHE A 112 -5.94 -15.66 15.15
CA PHE A 112 -4.93 -15.90 14.13
C PHE A 112 -5.19 -15.08 12.86
N VAL A 113 -6.42 -15.04 12.35
CA VAL A 113 -6.79 -14.29 11.15
C VAL A 113 -6.67 -12.78 11.41
N VAL A 114 -7.12 -12.30 12.57
CA VAL A 114 -7.01 -10.87 12.94
C VAL A 114 -5.54 -10.44 13.05
N LEU A 115 -4.70 -11.24 13.72
CA LEU A 115 -3.27 -10.96 13.83
C LEU A 115 -2.60 -10.94 12.46
N ARG A 116 -2.93 -11.90 11.58
CA ARG A 116 -2.41 -11.93 10.21
C ARG A 116 -2.75 -10.68 9.44
N LEU A 117 -4.04 -10.29 9.41
CA LEU A 117 -4.48 -9.09 8.70
C LEU A 117 -3.85 -7.82 9.28
N ALA A 118 -3.84 -7.66 10.60
CA ALA A 118 -3.24 -6.51 11.25
C ALA A 118 -1.74 -6.39 10.92
N THR A 119 -1.01 -7.51 10.98
CA THR A 119 0.42 -7.55 10.69
C THR A 119 0.71 -7.23 9.22
N LEU A 120 -0.08 -7.78 8.29
CA LEU A 120 0.01 -7.44 6.86
C LEU A 120 -0.21 -5.96 6.61
N VAL A 121 -1.25 -5.36 7.19
CA VAL A 121 -1.55 -3.93 7.01
C VAL A 121 -0.44 -3.07 7.58
N CYS A 122 0.09 -3.39 8.76
CA CYS A 122 1.21 -2.66 9.35
C CYS A 122 2.46 -2.74 8.47
N GLY A 123 2.83 -3.93 7.97
CA GLY A 123 3.98 -4.11 7.11
C GLY A 123 3.84 -3.38 5.77
N THR A 124 2.67 -3.49 5.09
CA THR A 124 2.42 -2.78 3.83
C THR A 124 2.45 -1.27 4.00
N SER A 125 1.94 -0.77 5.12
CA SER A 125 1.95 0.66 5.42
C SER A 125 3.37 1.22 5.60
N LEU A 126 4.32 0.41 6.10
CA LEU A 126 5.72 0.84 6.20
C LEU A 126 6.33 1.21 4.85
N LEU A 127 6.00 0.46 3.79
CA LEU A 127 6.46 0.78 2.43
C LEU A 127 5.95 2.15 1.98
N THR A 128 4.66 2.42 2.14
CA THR A 128 4.05 3.70 1.71
C THR A 128 4.48 4.88 2.57
N LEU A 129 4.71 4.66 3.87
CA LEU A 129 5.18 5.68 4.79
C LEU A 129 6.67 6.04 4.59
N THR A 130 7.49 5.10 4.10
CA THR A 130 8.95 5.27 3.95
C THR A 130 9.41 5.50 2.52
N THR A 131 8.51 5.48 1.53
CA THR A 131 8.90 5.60 0.12
C THR A 131 7.92 6.49 -0.63
N THR A 132 8.44 7.46 -1.37
CA THR A 132 7.58 8.34 -2.19
C THR A 132 6.95 7.58 -3.35
N PRO A 133 5.74 7.94 -3.80
CA PRO A 133 5.09 7.30 -4.96
C PRO A 133 5.96 7.32 -6.22
N ILE A 134 6.68 8.42 -6.47
CA ILE A 134 7.60 8.54 -7.62
C ILE A 134 8.77 7.55 -7.49
N ALA A 135 9.35 7.40 -6.31
CA ALA A 135 10.41 6.42 -6.10
C ALA A 135 9.91 4.97 -6.24
N LEU A 136 8.66 4.69 -5.83
CA LEU A 136 8.03 3.38 -6.05
C LEU A 136 7.85 3.07 -7.54
N THR A 137 7.40 4.05 -8.34
CA THR A 137 7.27 3.87 -9.80
C THR A 137 8.62 3.62 -10.46
N ASP A 138 9.67 4.36 -10.06
CA ASP A 138 11.03 4.12 -10.57
C ASP A 138 11.57 2.74 -10.19
N GLY A 139 11.31 2.29 -8.97
CA GLY A 139 11.65 0.95 -8.50
C GLY A 139 10.92 -0.14 -9.29
N LEU A 140 9.62 0.04 -9.50
CA LEU A 140 8.78 -0.88 -10.25
C LEU A 140 9.22 -1.02 -11.70
N GLU A 141 9.56 0.09 -12.39
CA GLU A 141 10.06 0.04 -13.76
C GLU A 141 11.31 -0.84 -13.87
N LYS A 142 12.23 -0.69 -12.93
CA LYS A 142 13.45 -1.49 -12.94
C LYS A 142 13.20 -2.97 -12.66
N LEU A 143 12.24 -3.27 -11.77
CA LEU A 143 11.81 -4.64 -11.50
C LEU A 143 11.06 -5.27 -12.67
N LEU A 144 10.32 -4.47 -13.44
CA LEU A 144 9.63 -4.92 -14.66
C LEU A 144 10.53 -4.90 -15.89
N SER A 145 11.71 -4.29 -15.83
CA SER A 145 12.66 -4.21 -16.95
C SER A 145 13.02 -5.58 -17.56
N PRO A 146 13.18 -6.70 -16.81
CA PRO A 146 13.42 -8.02 -17.41
C PRO A 146 12.25 -8.50 -18.28
N LEU A 147 11.02 -8.02 -18.04
CA LEU A 147 9.85 -8.38 -18.85
C LEU A 147 9.86 -7.77 -20.26
N LYS A 148 10.82 -6.90 -20.57
CA LYS A 148 11.06 -6.44 -21.95
C LYS A 148 11.29 -7.60 -22.93
N ILE A 149 11.80 -8.74 -22.46
CA ILE A 149 11.96 -9.97 -23.25
C ILE A 149 10.61 -10.42 -23.83
N ILE A 150 9.51 -10.20 -23.12
CA ILE A 150 8.13 -10.54 -23.52
C ILE A 150 7.46 -9.34 -24.21
N LYS A 151 8.22 -8.34 -24.66
CA LYS A 151 7.73 -7.07 -25.27
C LYS A 151 6.80 -6.27 -24.33
N PHE A 152 6.94 -6.41 -23.00
CA PHE A 152 6.17 -5.65 -22.05
C PHE A 152 6.64 -4.18 -22.01
N PRO A 153 5.76 -3.17 -22.22
CA PRO A 153 6.12 -1.75 -22.30
C PRO A 153 6.34 -1.15 -20.90
N ALA A 154 7.32 -1.67 -20.13
CA ALA A 154 7.56 -1.26 -18.75
C ALA A 154 7.95 0.22 -18.63
N HIS A 155 8.68 0.75 -19.60
CA HIS A 155 9.11 2.15 -19.60
C HIS A 155 7.92 3.09 -19.83
N GLU A 156 7.11 2.79 -20.85
CA GLU A 156 5.95 3.59 -21.22
C GLU A 156 4.92 3.65 -20.07
N LEU A 157 4.66 2.50 -19.44
CA LEU A 157 3.77 2.42 -18.28
C LEU A 157 4.29 3.28 -17.12
N THR A 158 5.57 3.18 -16.79
CA THR A 158 6.16 3.95 -15.70
C THR A 158 6.18 5.44 -16.00
N MET A 159 6.43 5.80 -17.23
CA MET A 159 6.35 7.19 -17.67
C MET A 159 4.94 7.74 -17.52
N MET A 160 3.91 6.99 -17.99
CA MET A 160 2.51 7.38 -17.79
C MET A 160 2.17 7.54 -16.31
N MET A 161 2.61 6.61 -15.44
CA MET A 161 2.41 6.72 -13.98
C MET A 161 3.11 7.96 -13.40
N THR A 162 4.32 8.26 -13.82
CA THR A 162 5.09 9.43 -13.32
C THR A 162 4.43 10.74 -13.75
N VAL A 163 3.96 10.82 -15.00
CA VAL A 163 3.21 11.97 -15.51
C VAL A 163 1.88 12.13 -14.75
N ALA A 164 1.14 11.03 -14.57
CA ALA A 164 -0.11 11.04 -13.82
C ALA A 164 0.11 11.53 -12.39
N LEU A 165 1.09 10.96 -11.65
CA LEU A 165 1.42 11.37 -10.29
C LEU A 165 1.80 12.85 -10.17
N ARG A 166 2.43 13.42 -11.20
CA ARG A 166 2.76 14.84 -11.26
C ARG A 166 1.53 15.72 -11.50
N PHE A 167 0.58 15.26 -12.34
CA PHE A 167 -0.60 16.04 -12.68
C PHE A 167 -1.72 15.95 -11.66
N ILE A 168 -1.79 14.88 -10.86
CA ILE A 168 -2.85 14.75 -9.84
C ILE A 168 -2.95 15.97 -8.92
N PRO A 169 -1.86 16.52 -8.31
CA PRO A 169 -1.98 17.72 -7.47
C PRO A 169 -2.56 18.92 -8.23
N THR A 170 -2.09 19.16 -9.44
CA THR A 170 -2.56 20.29 -10.26
C THR A 170 -4.01 20.13 -10.69
N LEU A 171 -4.46 18.90 -10.99
CA LEU A 171 -5.87 18.60 -11.30
C LEU A 171 -6.78 18.80 -10.09
N ILE A 172 -6.31 18.44 -8.88
CA ILE A 172 -7.06 18.68 -7.63
C ILE A 172 -7.22 20.17 -7.38
N GLU A 173 -6.16 20.96 -7.54
CA GLU A 173 -6.22 22.42 -7.40
C GLU A 173 -7.15 23.06 -8.44
N GLU A 174 -7.11 22.57 -9.67
CA GLU A 174 -7.96 23.06 -10.74
C GLU A 174 -9.44 22.71 -10.51
N ALA A 175 -9.72 21.47 -10.07
CA ALA A 175 -11.06 21.03 -9.67
C ALA A 175 -11.60 21.90 -8.51
N ASP A 176 -10.77 22.25 -7.52
CA ASP A 176 -11.17 23.13 -6.41
C ASP A 176 -11.48 24.54 -6.91
N LYS A 177 -10.70 25.10 -7.83
CA LYS A 177 -10.95 26.40 -8.46
C LYS A 177 -12.26 26.41 -9.25
N ILE A 178 -12.47 25.39 -10.10
CA ILE A 178 -13.71 25.26 -10.89
C ILE A 178 -14.91 25.10 -9.96
N THR A 179 -14.81 24.26 -8.93
CA THR A 179 -15.87 24.05 -7.94
C THR A 179 -16.27 25.36 -7.26
N LYS A 180 -15.29 26.16 -6.80
CA LYS A 180 -15.55 27.47 -6.17
C LYS A 180 -16.20 28.44 -7.14
N ALA A 181 -15.77 28.46 -8.40
CA ALA A 181 -16.36 29.32 -9.43
C ALA A 181 -17.81 28.92 -9.73
N GLN A 182 -18.13 27.63 -9.77
CA GLN A 182 -19.48 27.15 -10.00
C GLN A 182 -20.41 27.42 -8.79
N LEU A 183 -19.90 27.27 -7.56
CA LEU A 183 -20.61 27.65 -6.34
C LEU A 183 -20.97 29.15 -6.33
N ALA A 184 -20.03 30.01 -6.73
CA ALA A 184 -20.28 31.46 -6.86
C ALA A 184 -21.33 31.80 -7.93
N ARG A 185 -21.56 30.90 -8.92
CA ARG A 185 -22.61 31.01 -9.94
C ARG A 185 -23.94 30.40 -9.48
N GLY A 186 -24.05 29.96 -8.22
CA GLY A 186 -25.27 29.39 -7.65
C GLY A 186 -25.45 27.90 -7.91
N ALA A 187 -24.39 27.19 -8.33
CA ALA A 187 -24.47 25.73 -8.48
C ALA A 187 -24.61 25.07 -7.10
N ASP A 188 -25.52 24.09 -7.03
CA ASP A 188 -25.76 23.28 -5.84
C ASP A 188 -25.35 21.82 -6.12
N PHE A 189 -24.34 21.33 -5.38
CA PHE A 189 -23.80 19.99 -5.52
C PHE A 189 -24.27 19.02 -4.44
N GLU A 190 -25.03 19.50 -3.43
CA GLU A 190 -25.40 18.71 -2.26
C GLU A 190 -26.88 18.32 -2.25
N SER A 191 -27.77 19.12 -2.88
CA SER A 191 -29.20 18.86 -2.85
C SER A 191 -29.67 17.91 -3.95
N GLY A 192 -30.68 17.11 -3.63
CA GLY A 192 -31.41 16.27 -4.56
C GLY A 192 -31.00 14.80 -4.59
N ASN A 193 -31.64 14.06 -5.52
CA ASN A 193 -31.42 12.63 -5.69
C ASN A 193 -30.02 12.34 -6.29
N VAL A 194 -29.48 11.14 -6.10
CA VAL A 194 -28.14 10.73 -6.58
C VAL A 194 -27.92 11.08 -8.05
N PHE A 195 -28.94 10.88 -8.89
CA PHE A 195 -28.87 11.21 -10.32
C PHE A 195 -28.78 12.73 -10.58
N LYS A 196 -29.51 13.54 -9.82
CA LYS A 196 -29.46 15.01 -9.90
C LYS A 196 -28.09 15.54 -9.45
N ARG A 197 -27.54 14.97 -8.39
CA ARG A 197 -26.17 15.28 -7.89
C ARG A 197 -25.09 14.91 -8.91
N ALA A 198 -25.19 13.75 -9.57
CA ALA A 198 -24.26 13.37 -10.63
C ALA A 198 -24.32 14.36 -11.81
N LYS A 199 -25.54 14.79 -12.21
CA LYS A 199 -25.73 15.78 -13.28
C LYS A 199 -25.19 17.18 -12.91
N SER A 200 -25.32 17.58 -11.64
CA SER A 200 -24.77 18.87 -11.17
C SER A 200 -23.24 18.90 -11.14
N MET A 201 -22.55 17.75 -11.16
CA MET A 201 -21.09 17.67 -11.27
C MET A 201 -20.56 17.85 -12.70
N LEU A 202 -21.40 17.74 -13.74
CA LEU A 202 -20.98 17.92 -15.15
C LEU A 202 -20.29 19.27 -15.43
N PRO A 203 -20.78 20.42 -14.89
CA PRO A 203 -20.11 21.69 -15.08
C PRO A 203 -18.69 21.79 -14.48
N ILE A 204 -18.33 20.84 -13.60
CA ILE A 204 -16.96 20.72 -13.07
C ILE A 204 -16.15 19.76 -13.95
N LEU A 205 -16.74 18.63 -14.33
CA LEU A 205 -16.06 17.56 -15.07
C LEU A 205 -15.68 17.99 -16.49
N ILE A 206 -16.59 18.68 -17.22
CA ILE A 206 -16.34 19.05 -18.62
C ILE A 206 -15.13 19.99 -18.75
N PRO A 207 -15.04 21.13 -18.02
CA PRO A 207 -13.87 22.00 -18.10
C PRO A 207 -12.58 21.30 -17.65
N LEU A 208 -12.65 20.48 -16.59
CA LEU A 208 -11.50 19.74 -16.08
C LEU A 208 -10.97 18.76 -17.15
N PHE A 209 -11.88 18.10 -17.87
CA PHE A 209 -11.54 17.16 -18.92
C PHE A 209 -10.88 17.87 -20.12
N VAL A 210 -11.47 18.95 -20.58
CA VAL A 210 -10.94 19.78 -21.70
C VAL A 210 -9.55 20.31 -21.37
N ASN A 211 -9.35 20.85 -20.15
CA ASN A 211 -8.05 21.35 -19.71
C ASN A 211 -7.02 20.22 -19.56
N SER A 212 -7.45 19.02 -19.16
CA SER A 212 -6.56 17.85 -19.06
C SER A 212 -6.04 17.43 -20.45
N PHE A 213 -6.90 17.39 -21.45
CA PHE A 213 -6.48 17.10 -22.83
C PHE A 213 -5.55 18.17 -23.37
N ARG A 214 -5.89 19.45 -23.18
CA ARG A 214 -5.01 20.56 -23.62
C ARG A 214 -3.60 20.43 -23.03
N ARG A 215 -3.50 20.10 -21.73
CA ARG A 215 -2.20 19.85 -21.09
C ARG A 215 -1.48 18.62 -21.63
N ALA A 216 -2.24 17.57 -21.96
CA ALA A 216 -1.65 16.37 -22.57
C ALA A 216 -1.06 16.69 -23.94
N ASP A 217 -1.76 17.48 -24.76
CA ASP A 217 -1.28 17.95 -26.07
C ASP A 217 -0.05 18.86 -25.95
N GLU A 218 -0.08 19.82 -25.01
CA GLU A 218 1.06 20.69 -24.73
C GLU A 218 2.29 19.89 -24.27
N LEU A 219 2.09 18.87 -23.41
CA LEU A 219 3.16 17.99 -22.98
C LEU A 219 3.71 17.15 -24.14
N ALA A 220 2.81 16.60 -24.98
CA ALA A 220 3.22 15.81 -26.14
C ALA A 220 4.07 16.64 -27.11
N MET A 221 3.64 17.85 -27.46
CA MET A 221 4.42 18.78 -28.29
C MET A 221 5.76 19.15 -27.65
N ALA A 222 5.79 19.38 -26.34
CA ALA A 222 7.04 19.66 -25.63
C ALA A 222 7.99 18.46 -25.59
N MET A 223 7.47 17.24 -25.59
CA MET A 223 8.27 16.01 -25.66
C MET A 223 8.81 15.80 -27.09
N GLU A 224 7.99 16.00 -28.08
CA GLU A 224 8.35 15.90 -29.49
C GLU A 224 9.45 16.91 -29.85
N SER A 225 9.31 18.16 -29.43
CA SER A 225 10.33 19.21 -29.64
C SER A 225 11.67 18.92 -28.95
N ARG A 226 11.67 18.02 -27.94
CA ARG A 226 12.87 17.50 -27.27
C ARG A 226 13.35 16.17 -27.84
N CYS A 227 12.88 15.79 -29.03
CA CYS A 227 13.23 14.56 -29.73
C CYS A 227 12.94 13.29 -28.87
N TYR A 228 11.78 13.26 -28.22
CA TYR A 228 11.37 12.06 -27.51
C TYR A 228 10.83 11.01 -28.49
N HIS A 229 11.53 9.87 -28.61
CA HIS A 229 11.14 8.73 -29.45
C HIS A 229 10.98 7.42 -28.69
N GLY A 230 10.49 7.49 -27.43
CA GLY A 230 10.31 6.30 -26.60
C GLY A 230 11.46 6.02 -25.63
N GLY A 231 11.52 4.79 -25.13
CA GLY A 231 12.45 4.40 -24.06
C GLY A 231 13.80 3.86 -24.52
N GLU A 232 13.99 3.60 -25.83
CA GLU A 232 15.23 3.02 -26.36
C GLU A 232 16.36 4.05 -26.44
N GLY A 233 17.57 3.65 -26.04
CA GLY A 233 18.77 4.50 -26.12
C GLY A 233 18.84 5.65 -25.12
N ARG A 234 17.90 5.77 -24.16
CA ARG A 234 17.88 6.88 -23.19
C ARG A 234 18.71 6.60 -21.95
N THR A 235 19.42 7.64 -21.50
CA THR A 235 20.07 7.66 -20.19
C THR A 235 19.15 8.31 -19.16
N ARG A 236 19.28 7.91 -17.89
CA ARG A 236 18.51 8.49 -16.77
C ARG A 236 19.34 9.51 -16.03
N MET A 237 18.76 10.66 -15.73
CA MET A 237 19.39 11.68 -14.91
C MET A 237 19.62 11.16 -13.47
N ARG A 238 18.69 10.39 -12.94
CA ARG A 238 18.79 9.77 -11.61
C ARG A 238 18.87 8.26 -11.74
N VAL A 239 20.05 7.72 -11.51
CA VAL A 239 20.30 6.27 -11.57
C VAL A 239 20.14 5.68 -10.17
N LEU A 240 19.26 4.69 -10.03
CA LEU A 240 19.16 3.90 -8.80
C LEU A 240 20.42 3.05 -8.63
N LYS A 241 21.11 3.17 -7.50
CA LYS A 241 22.31 2.41 -7.18
C LYS A 241 22.06 1.59 -5.92
N PHE A 242 22.40 0.31 -5.97
CA PHE A 242 22.37 -0.53 -4.78
C PHE A 242 23.47 -0.08 -3.80
N HIS A 243 23.14 -0.02 -2.53
CA HIS A 243 24.04 0.31 -1.44
C HIS A 243 24.28 -0.94 -0.57
N MET A 244 25.36 -0.95 0.20
CA MET A 244 25.63 -2.02 1.16
C MET A 244 24.48 -2.21 2.18
N GLY A 245 23.75 -1.13 2.47
CA GLY A 245 22.55 -1.21 3.31
C GLY A 245 21.44 -2.08 2.74
N ASP A 246 21.29 -2.12 1.40
CA ASP A 246 20.28 -2.97 0.74
C ASP A 246 20.63 -4.45 0.90
N LEU A 247 21.91 -4.80 0.71
CA LEU A 247 22.38 -6.17 0.90
C LEU A 247 22.19 -6.61 2.36
N ALA A 248 22.56 -5.76 3.32
CA ALA A 248 22.36 -6.03 4.74
C ALA A 248 20.88 -6.25 5.08
N ALA A 249 19.98 -5.41 4.55
CA ALA A 249 18.55 -5.54 4.75
C ALA A 249 18.00 -6.88 4.20
N VAL A 250 18.45 -7.30 3.01
CA VAL A 250 18.06 -8.59 2.41
C VAL A 250 18.57 -9.76 3.26
N ILE A 251 19.83 -9.72 3.72
CA ILE A 251 20.41 -10.78 4.54
C ILE A 251 19.68 -10.90 5.88
N ILE A 252 19.45 -9.78 6.58
CA ILE A 252 18.73 -9.75 7.86
C ILE A 252 17.31 -10.32 7.68
N PHE A 253 16.64 -9.91 6.62
CA PHE A 253 15.28 -10.37 6.35
C PHE A 253 15.23 -11.86 5.98
N ALA A 254 16.17 -12.34 5.15
CA ALA A 254 16.29 -13.75 4.80
C ALA A 254 16.61 -14.62 6.03
N ALA A 255 17.51 -14.16 6.90
CA ALA A 255 17.82 -14.82 8.17
C ALA A 255 16.58 -14.88 9.09
N PHE A 256 15.80 -13.79 9.14
CA PHE A 256 14.56 -13.75 9.91
C PHE A 256 13.53 -14.77 9.38
N ILE A 257 13.31 -14.82 8.07
CA ILE A 257 12.37 -15.81 7.47
C ILE A 257 12.85 -17.23 7.75
N ALA A 258 14.15 -17.50 7.57
CA ALA A 258 14.74 -18.80 7.86
C ALA A 258 14.55 -19.19 9.33
N ALA A 259 14.78 -18.26 10.26
CA ALA A 259 14.59 -18.48 11.69
C ALA A 259 13.13 -18.83 12.02
N VAL A 260 12.14 -18.09 11.45
CA VAL A 260 10.72 -18.34 11.64
C VAL A 260 10.33 -19.71 11.04
N ALA A 261 10.82 -20.06 9.85
CA ALA A 261 10.54 -21.34 9.20
C ALA A 261 11.12 -22.52 9.99
N LEU A 262 12.35 -22.39 10.48
CA LEU A 262 13.01 -23.40 11.34
C LEU A 262 12.28 -23.53 12.69
N ALA A 263 11.94 -22.42 13.32
CA ALA A 263 11.19 -22.43 14.57
C ALA A 263 9.83 -23.15 14.41
N GLN A 264 9.15 -22.95 13.29
CA GLN A 264 7.90 -23.67 12.98
C GLN A 264 8.08 -25.18 12.84
N LYS A 265 9.25 -25.63 12.37
CA LYS A 265 9.54 -27.06 12.14
C LYS A 265 10.01 -27.75 13.42
N PHE A 266 10.81 -27.07 14.24
CA PHE A 266 11.49 -27.69 15.39
C PHE A 266 10.76 -27.48 16.72
N LEU A 267 10.02 -26.41 16.91
CA LEU A 267 9.27 -26.19 18.14
C LEU A 267 7.98 -27.01 18.12
N PRO A 268 7.68 -27.76 19.20
CA PRO A 268 6.40 -28.43 19.35
C PRO A 268 5.26 -27.39 19.35
N ALA A 269 4.12 -27.77 18.74
CA ALA A 269 2.96 -26.89 18.79
C ALA A 269 2.47 -26.77 20.24
N VAL A 270 2.47 -25.56 20.79
CA VAL A 270 1.82 -25.31 22.08
C VAL A 270 0.32 -25.42 21.83
N LYS A 271 -0.31 -26.47 22.35
CA LYS A 271 -1.77 -26.59 22.37
C LYS A 271 -2.26 -25.59 23.41
N LEU A 272 -2.87 -24.49 22.95
CA LEU A 272 -3.38 -23.44 23.83
C LEU A 272 -4.62 -23.88 24.62
N PHE A 273 -5.32 -24.96 24.21
CA PHE A 273 -6.48 -25.55 24.91
C PHE A 273 -6.63 -27.05 24.63
#